data_783c3a35c405818c445d894d9bbbf1d7
#
_entry.id   783c3a35c405818c445d894d9bbbf1d7
#
_cell.length_a   1.000
_cell.length_b   1.000
_cell.length_c   1.000
_cell.angle_alpha   90.00
_cell.angle_beta   90.00
_cell.angle_gamma   90.00
#
_symmetry.space_group_name_H-M   'P 1'
#
loop_
_entity.id
_entity.type
_entity.pdbx_description
1 polymer ?
#
loop_
_entity_poly.entity_id
_entity_poly.type
_entity_poly.pdbx_seq_one_letter_code
_entity_poly.pdbx_strand_id
1 'polypeptide(L)'
;MQTKVVKIDPFQIDENEMKEAAELIRKGELVAFPTETVYGLGADALHPEASKKIYAAKGRPSDNPLIVHICKFEELVSIAKEVPTQAEKLADAFWPGPLTMIVWKNEKVPYETTGGMETVAIRMPKHPVALKLIEESGCLIAAPSANTSGKPSPTEASHVKLDLDGKIPMILDGGPVGIGIESTIIDLTEDTPMILRPGYITKEMLEEVLGEEVKIDPGIIASDSLTKPKAPGMKYKHYAPKADLVLVDGEAENVVKKINELVAEKQKNGLKVGVIATDETKDQYQADIVVSIGARADEDAIAQHLYKILREFDDWNVDAIYSESFATPRIGQAIMNRLLKAAGHQVLQV
;
A
#
# COMPACT_ATOMS: atom_id res chain seq x y z
N MET A 1 -23.83 -7.44 10.35
CA MET A 1 -23.30 -6.25 11.06
C MET A 1 -23.39 -5.06 10.12
N GLN A 2 -23.68 -3.86 10.58
CA GLN A 2 -23.62 -2.64 9.78
C GLN A 2 -22.31 -1.91 10.09
N THR A 3 -21.55 -1.54 9.07
CA THR A 3 -20.31 -0.79 9.26
C THR A 3 -20.61 0.70 9.48
N LYS A 4 -20.19 1.25 10.62
CA LYS A 4 -20.28 2.68 10.92
C LYS A 4 -19.18 3.43 10.19
N VAL A 5 -19.52 4.45 9.40
CA VAL A 5 -18.54 5.38 8.81
C VAL A 5 -18.61 6.68 9.60
N VAL A 6 -17.47 7.06 10.17
CA VAL A 6 -17.31 8.24 11.03
C VAL A 6 -16.40 9.23 10.34
N LYS A 7 -16.92 10.41 10.03
CA LYS A 7 -16.15 11.48 9.39
C LYS A 7 -15.31 12.19 10.45
N ILE A 8 -14.00 12.18 10.29
CA ILE A 8 -13.05 12.82 11.22
C ILE A 8 -12.31 13.93 10.49
N ASP A 9 -12.36 15.14 11.02
CA ASP A 9 -11.48 16.21 10.59
C ASP A 9 -10.06 15.97 11.16
N PRO A 10 -9.04 15.74 10.34
CA PRO A 10 -7.66 15.49 10.82
C PRO A 10 -7.06 16.66 11.61
N PHE A 11 -7.60 17.88 11.44
CA PHE A 11 -7.13 19.09 12.12
C PHE A 11 -7.95 19.40 13.39
N GLN A 12 -9.12 18.77 13.55
CA GLN A 12 -10.01 18.94 14.70
C GLN A 12 -10.69 17.62 15.05
N ILE A 13 -9.91 16.68 15.60
CA ILE A 13 -10.36 15.33 15.91
C ILE A 13 -11.39 15.35 17.05
N ASP A 14 -12.58 14.78 16.82
CA ASP A 14 -13.59 14.59 17.88
C ASP A 14 -13.14 13.48 18.84
N GLU A 15 -13.00 13.85 20.13
CA GLU A 15 -12.51 12.93 21.16
C GLU A 15 -13.47 11.75 21.42
N ASN A 16 -14.80 11.96 21.32
CA ASN A 16 -15.76 10.91 21.65
C ASN A 16 -15.76 9.83 20.56
N GLU A 17 -15.72 10.25 19.29
CA GLU A 17 -15.62 9.32 18.16
C GLU A 17 -14.31 8.54 18.17
N MET A 18 -13.21 9.21 18.55
CA MET A 18 -11.92 8.56 18.70
C MET A 18 -11.90 7.56 19.86
N LYS A 19 -12.53 7.89 20.99
CA LYS A 19 -12.68 6.95 22.13
C LYS A 19 -13.48 5.71 21.75
N GLU A 20 -14.58 5.85 20.99
CA GLU A 20 -15.34 4.70 20.50
C GLU A 20 -14.49 3.79 19.60
N ALA A 21 -13.72 4.36 18.66
CA ALA A 21 -12.81 3.60 17.81
C ALA A 21 -11.71 2.91 18.63
N ALA A 22 -11.12 3.61 19.59
CA ALA A 22 -10.10 3.07 20.50
C ALA A 22 -10.62 1.91 21.36
N GLU A 23 -11.88 2.00 21.82
CA GLU A 23 -12.52 0.89 22.56
C GLU A 23 -12.72 -0.36 21.69
N LEU A 24 -13.07 -0.17 20.42
CA LEU A 24 -13.16 -1.30 19.48
C LEU A 24 -11.82 -2.01 19.36
N ILE A 25 -10.71 -1.27 19.18
CA ILE A 25 -9.35 -1.84 19.13
C ILE A 25 -9.04 -2.60 20.42
N ARG A 26 -9.28 -2.00 21.61
CA ARG A 26 -9.05 -2.66 22.91
C ARG A 26 -9.86 -3.94 23.10
N LYS A 27 -11.04 -4.03 22.50
CA LYS A 27 -11.90 -5.23 22.50
C LYS A 27 -11.46 -6.28 21.47
N GLY A 28 -10.37 -6.06 20.75
CA GLY A 28 -9.90 -6.93 19.68
C GLY A 28 -10.79 -6.90 18.44
N GLU A 29 -11.52 -5.79 18.21
CA GLU A 29 -12.32 -5.56 17.02
C GLU A 29 -11.54 -4.75 15.97
N LEU A 30 -12.08 -4.66 14.76
CA LEU A 30 -11.42 -4.04 13.61
C LEU A 30 -11.88 -2.60 13.41
N VAL A 31 -10.93 -1.70 13.14
CA VAL A 31 -11.20 -0.32 12.73
C VAL A 31 -10.38 0.01 11.49
N ALA A 32 -11.01 0.48 10.43
CA ALA A 32 -10.29 1.03 9.30
C ALA A 32 -10.00 2.52 9.53
N PHE A 33 -8.78 2.95 9.20
CA PHE A 33 -8.33 4.33 9.46
C PHE A 33 -7.38 4.84 8.37
N PRO A 34 -7.36 6.17 8.11
CA PRO A 34 -6.47 6.77 7.14
C PRO A 34 -5.03 6.81 7.65
N THR A 35 -4.09 6.65 6.73
CA THR A 35 -2.69 7.06 6.90
C THR A 35 -2.31 8.03 5.78
N GLU A 36 -1.09 8.56 5.78
CA GLU A 36 -0.60 9.39 4.67
C GLU A 36 -0.38 8.59 3.38
N THR A 37 -0.29 7.25 3.48
CA THR A 37 -0.03 6.35 2.34
C THR A 37 -1.31 5.75 1.76
N VAL A 38 -1.99 4.90 2.51
CA VAL A 38 -3.26 4.24 2.18
C VAL A 38 -4.07 4.02 3.44
N TYR A 39 -5.36 3.72 3.33
CA TYR A 39 -6.16 3.31 4.49
C TYR A 39 -5.69 1.95 5.03
N GLY A 40 -5.51 1.86 6.35
CA GLY A 40 -5.17 0.64 7.08
C GLY A 40 -6.39 -0.02 7.72
N LEU A 41 -6.42 -1.35 7.79
CA LEU A 41 -7.39 -2.11 8.60
C LEU A 41 -6.71 -2.56 9.88
N GLY A 42 -7.02 -1.89 10.98
CA GLY A 42 -6.35 -2.04 12.26
C GLY A 42 -7.00 -2.98 13.25
N ALA A 43 -6.16 -3.65 14.02
CA ALA A 43 -6.53 -4.40 15.22
C ALA A 43 -5.36 -4.39 16.21
N ASP A 44 -5.59 -4.78 17.47
CA ASP A 44 -4.53 -4.94 18.47
C ASP A 44 -3.47 -5.96 17.99
N ALA A 45 -2.24 -5.50 17.80
CA ALA A 45 -1.12 -6.27 17.28
C ALA A 45 -0.64 -7.37 18.25
N LEU A 46 -0.89 -7.21 19.53
CA LEU A 46 -0.47 -8.16 20.57
C LEU A 46 -1.56 -9.18 20.92
N HIS A 47 -2.74 -9.07 20.28
CA HIS A 47 -3.86 -9.97 20.49
C HIS A 47 -4.00 -10.93 19.30
N PRO A 48 -3.64 -12.24 19.42
CA PRO A 48 -3.64 -13.19 18.31
C PRO A 48 -4.97 -13.28 17.55
N GLU A 49 -6.10 -13.32 18.28
CA GLU A 49 -7.44 -13.42 17.67
C GLU A 49 -7.84 -12.16 16.90
N ALA A 50 -7.35 -10.99 17.31
CA ALA A 50 -7.58 -9.74 16.58
C ALA A 50 -6.85 -9.76 15.21
N SER A 51 -5.61 -10.24 15.17
CA SER A 51 -4.88 -10.45 13.90
C SER A 51 -5.59 -11.45 12.99
N LYS A 52 -6.14 -12.54 13.51
CA LYS A 52 -6.95 -13.51 12.72
C LYS A 52 -8.19 -12.86 12.11
N LYS A 53 -8.86 -11.93 12.81
CA LYS A 53 -10.00 -11.18 12.27
C LYS A 53 -9.60 -10.34 11.05
N ILE A 54 -8.40 -9.72 11.04
CA ILE A 54 -7.89 -8.97 9.87
C ILE A 54 -7.82 -9.89 8.65
N TYR A 55 -7.18 -11.07 8.79
CA TYR A 55 -7.06 -12.04 7.70
C TYR A 55 -8.43 -12.50 7.20
N ALA A 56 -9.36 -12.80 8.10
CA ALA A 56 -10.71 -13.24 7.76
C ALA A 56 -11.51 -12.16 7.03
N ALA A 57 -11.51 -10.91 7.53
CA ALA A 57 -12.26 -9.80 6.91
C ALA A 57 -11.77 -9.49 5.49
N LYS A 58 -10.48 -9.62 5.24
CA LYS A 58 -9.85 -9.35 3.94
C LYS A 58 -9.86 -10.56 2.97
N GLY A 59 -10.05 -11.77 3.46
CA GLY A 59 -9.71 -12.99 2.70
C GLY A 59 -8.21 -13.07 2.40
N ARG A 60 -7.37 -12.62 3.35
CA ARG A 60 -5.91 -12.58 3.19
C ARG A 60 -5.28 -13.88 3.69
N PRO A 61 -4.27 -14.44 3.00
CA PRO A 61 -3.48 -15.55 3.52
C PRO A 61 -2.78 -15.18 4.83
N SER A 62 -2.85 -16.06 5.83
CA SER A 62 -2.30 -15.82 7.18
C SER A 62 -0.77 -15.89 7.26
N ASP A 63 -0.11 -16.41 6.23
CA ASP A 63 1.35 -16.41 6.08
C ASP A 63 1.90 -15.08 5.53
N ASN A 64 1.04 -14.11 5.23
CA ASN A 64 1.41 -12.79 4.74
C ASN A 64 1.39 -11.78 5.90
N PRO A 65 2.56 -11.38 6.46
CA PRO A 65 2.65 -10.66 7.73
C PRO A 65 1.92 -9.32 7.73
N LEU A 66 1.65 -8.81 8.92
CA LEU A 66 1.06 -7.49 9.16
C LEU A 66 2.15 -6.49 9.56
N ILE A 67 1.90 -5.20 9.34
CA ILE A 67 2.76 -4.11 9.81
C ILE A 67 2.18 -3.59 11.12
N VAL A 68 2.99 -3.55 12.17
CA VAL A 68 2.63 -2.97 13.47
C VAL A 68 2.85 -1.46 13.42
N HIS A 69 1.78 -0.71 13.65
CA HIS A 69 1.80 0.75 13.69
C HIS A 69 1.94 1.22 15.15
N ILE A 70 2.79 2.21 15.33
CA ILE A 70 3.17 2.79 16.62
C ILE A 70 2.99 4.31 16.58
N CYS A 71 2.94 4.98 17.75
CA CYS A 71 2.93 6.44 17.86
C CYS A 71 4.13 7.02 18.63
N LYS A 72 4.98 6.16 19.20
CA LYS A 72 6.18 6.53 19.93
C LYS A 72 7.33 5.55 19.64
N PHE A 73 8.56 6.03 19.59
CA PHE A 73 9.72 5.17 19.30
C PHE A 73 9.94 4.09 20.38
N GLU A 74 9.62 4.38 21.63
CA GLU A 74 9.72 3.45 22.75
C GLU A 74 8.83 2.20 22.56
N GLU A 75 7.79 2.31 21.77
CA GLU A 75 6.92 1.19 21.44
C GLU A 75 7.63 0.18 20.53
N LEU A 76 8.49 0.65 19.60
CA LEU A 76 9.39 -0.24 18.85
C LEU A 76 10.32 -0.99 19.80
N VAL A 77 10.97 -0.29 20.73
CA VAL A 77 11.87 -0.90 21.73
C VAL A 77 11.14 -1.97 22.53
N SER A 78 9.85 -1.76 22.83
CA SER A 78 9.05 -2.70 23.64
C SER A 78 8.77 -4.05 22.99
N ILE A 79 8.84 -4.15 21.65
CA ILE A 79 8.50 -5.34 20.87
C ILE A 79 9.64 -5.90 20.02
N ALA A 80 10.73 -5.13 19.87
CA ALA A 80 11.95 -5.63 19.24
C ALA A 80 12.77 -6.46 20.23
N LYS A 81 13.51 -7.45 19.75
CA LYS A 81 14.50 -8.21 20.51
C LYS A 81 15.73 -7.34 20.79
N GLU A 82 16.13 -6.58 19.80
CA GLU A 82 17.18 -5.57 19.84
C GLU A 82 16.84 -4.48 18.83
N VAL A 83 17.32 -3.26 19.09
CA VAL A 83 17.14 -2.12 18.19
C VAL A 83 18.47 -1.83 17.52
N PRO A 84 18.62 -2.12 16.21
CA PRO A 84 19.86 -1.78 15.52
C PRO A 84 20.03 -0.27 15.40
N THR A 85 21.26 0.22 15.41
CA THR A 85 21.58 1.66 15.29
C THR A 85 21.02 2.26 13.99
N GLN A 86 20.91 1.45 12.93
CA GLN A 86 20.24 1.84 11.69
C GLN A 86 18.78 2.23 11.91
N ALA A 87 18.06 1.51 12.79
CA ALA A 87 16.66 1.80 13.07
C ALA A 87 16.49 3.16 13.79
N GLU A 88 17.39 3.50 14.69
CA GLU A 88 17.40 4.81 15.36
C GLU A 88 17.61 5.95 14.36
N LYS A 89 18.65 5.85 13.51
CA LYS A 89 18.96 6.84 12.47
C LYS A 89 17.78 7.04 11.49
N LEU A 90 17.18 5.94 11.04
CA LEU A 90 16.08 5.97 10.09
C LEU A 90 14.78 6.51 10.73
N ALA A 91 14.54 6.20 12.01
CA ALA A 91 13.40 6.74 12.74
C ALA A 91 13.54 8.26 12.90
N ASP A 92 14.71 8.75 13.30
CA ASP A 92 14.97 10.19 13.45
C ASP A 92 14.77 10.96 12.14
N ALA A 93 15.12 10.34 11.00
CA ALA A 93 15.02 10.98 9.70
C ALA A 93 13.63 10.89 9.07
N PHE A 94 12.90 9.77 9.24
CA PHE A 94 11.72 9.43 8.45
C PHE A 94 10.46 9.13 9.26
N TRP A 95 10.49 9.10 10.58
CA TRP A 95 9.32 8.91 11.42
C TRP A 95 8.92 10.18 12.17
N PRO A 96 7.62 10.48 12.24
CA PRO A 96 6.49 9.81 11.58
C PRO A 96 6.55 9.93 10.06
N GLY A 97 6.27 8.81 9.32
CA GLY A 97 6.33 8.85 7.86
C GLY A 97 6.20 7.49 7.15
N PRO A 98 6.42 7.51 5.82
CA PRO A 98 6.13 6.36 4.96
C PRO A 98 7.29 5.34 4.90
N LEU A 99 7.95 5.08 6.02
CA LEU A 99 8.98 4.06 6.17
C LEU A 99 8.53 2.98 7.15
N THR A 100 8.65 1.72 6.73
CA THR A 100 8.46 0.53 7.56
C THR A 100 9.80 -0.17 7.74
N MET A 101 10.19 -0.44 8.97
CA MET A 101 11.41 -1.16 9.32
C MET A 101 11.09 -2.56 9.81
N ILE A 102 11.84 -3.56 9.36
CA ILE A 102 11.75 -4.94 9.87
C ILE A 102 12.93 -5.16 10.81
N VAL A 103 12.62 -5.65 12.01
CA VAL A 103 13.59 -6.01 13.06
C VAL A 103 13.24 -7.38 13.66
N TRP A 104 14.18 -7.98 14.39
CA TRP A 104 13.89 -9.18 15.17
C TRP A 104 12.87 -8.87 16.26
N LYS A 105 11.77 -9.64 16.33
CA LYS A 105 10.75 -9.49 17.36
C LYS A 105 11.15 -10.15 18.68
N ASN A 106 10.58 -9.65 19.79
CA ASN A 106 10.57 -10.41 21.04
C ASN A 106 9.30 -11.25 21.18
N GLU A 107 9.16 -11.96 22.30
CA GLU A 107 8.07 -12.90 22.57
C GLU A 107 6.69 -12.24 22.74
N LYS A 108 6.60 -10.92 22.92
CA LYS A 108 5.32 -10.21 23.07
C LYS A 108 4.52 -10.19 21.76
N VAL A 109 5.20 -10.20 20.62
CA VAL A 109 4.52 -10.17 19.32
C VAL A 109 4.13 -11.59 18.91
N PRO A 110 2.81 -11.88 18.77
CA PRO A 110 2.36 -13.22 18.40
C PRO A 110 2.68 -13.56 16.94
N TYR A 111 2.84 -14.83 16.64
CA TYR A 111 3.11 -15.31 15.27
C TYR A 111 1.96 -15.04 14.30
N GLU A 112 0.73 -14.93 14.80
CA GLU A 112 -0.43 -14.54 14.01
C GLU A 112 -0.25 -13.13 13.39
N THR A 113 0.41 -12.23 14.09
CA THR A 113 0.71 -10.88 13.58
C THR A 113 1.84 -10.90 12.57
N THR A 114 2.84 -11.76 12.77
CA THR A 114 4.03 -11.80 11.92
C THR A 114 3.96 -12.84 10.79
N GLY A 115 2.81 -13.53 10.63
CA GLY A 115 2.68 -14.59 9.62
C GLY A 115 3.62 -15.78 9.87
N GLY A 116 3.97 -16.04 11.14
CA GLY A 116 4.86 -17.11 11.54
C GLY A 116 6.35 -16.78 11.46
N MET A 117 6.72 -15.50 11.34
CA MET A 117 8.12 -15.08 11.28
C MET A 117 8.66 -14.62 12.64
N GLU A 118 9.99 -14.72 12.81
CA GLU A 118 10.74 -14.25 13.97
C GLU A 118 11.03 -12.73 13.90
N THR A 119 10.57 -12.07 12.84
CA THR A 119 10.74 -10.65 12.58
C THR A 119 9.40 -9.93 12.64
N VAL A 120 9.43 -8.64 12.92
CA VAL A 120 8.25 -7.78 12.93
C VAL A 120 8.51 -6.54 12.08
N ALA A 121 7.52 -6.18 11.25
CA ALA A 121 7.52 -4.95 10.48
C ALA A 121 6.83 -3.85 11.30
N ILE A 122 7.48 -2.70 11.48
CA ILE A 122 7.03 -1.62 12.36
C ILE A 122 7.04 -0.31 11.60
N ARG A 123 6.02 0.53 11.83
CA ARG A 123 5.91 1.86 11.22
C ARG A 123 5.26 2.86 12.16
N MET A 124 5.75 4.10 12.15
CA MET A 124 5.07 5.25 12.75
C MET A 124 4.46 6.10 11.63
N PRO A 125 3.13 6.06 11.40
CA PRO A 125 2.50 6.77 10.28
C PRO A 125 2.44 8.27 10.53
N LYS A 126 2.48 9.06 9.45
CA LYS A 126 2.35 10.53 9.53
C LYS A 126 0.91 10.96 9.20
N HIS A 127 -0.02 10.57 10.04
CA HIS A 127 -1.43 10.99 9.90
C HIS A 127 -2.06 11.21 11.27
N PRO A 128 -2.64 12.39 11.53
CA PRO A 128 -3.16 12.73 12.87
C PRO A 128 -4.18 11.71 13.41
N VAL A 129 -5.10 11.25 12.57
CA VAL A 129 -6.12 10.26 12.97
C VAL A 129 -5.50 8.92 13.33
N ALA A 130 -4.49 8.46 12.58
CA ALA A 130 -3.77 7.21 12.88
C ALA A 130 -3.03 7.29 14.22
N LEU A 131 -2.23 8.35 14.40
CA LEU A 131 -1.47 8.57 15.64
C LEU A 131 -2.40 8.69 16.84
N LYS A 132 -3.51 9.43 16.70
CA LYS A 132 -4.48 9.59 17.78
C LYS A 132 -5.20 8.30 18.14
N LEU A 133 -5.53 7.45 17.14
CA LEU A 133 -6.15 6.14 17.38
C LEU A 133 -5.19 5.21 18.16
N ILE A 134 -3.90 5.18 17.78
CA ILE A 134 -2.87 4.37 18.46
C ILE A 134 -2.70 4.88 19.90
N GLU A 135 -2.54 6.19 20.09
CA GLU A 135 -2.38 6.81 21.40
C GLU A 135 -3.60 6.55 22.30
N GLU A 136 -4.80 6.81 21.80
CA GLU A 136 -6.04 6.70 22.58
C GLU A 136 -6.40 5.25 22.90
N SER A 137 -6.09 4.30 22.02
CA SER A 137 -6.30 2.88 22.31
C SER A 137 -5.29 2.34 23.32
N GLY A 138 -4.10 2.91 23.38
CA GLY A 138 -2.98 2.35 24.14
C GLY A 138 -2.50 1.00 23.63
N CYS A 139 -2.89 0.63 22.41
CA CYS A 139 -2.53 -0.62 21.74
C CYS A 139 -1.58 -0.34 20.58
N LEU A 140 -0.62 -1.23 20.35
CA LEU A 140 0.08 -1.31 19.06
C LEU A 140 -0.89 -1.85 18.02
N ILE A 141 -1.00 -1.22 16.86
CA ILE A 141 -2.03 -1.57 15.87
C ILE A 141 -1.42 -2.30 14.68
N ALA A 142 -1.72 -3.59 14.53
CA ALA A 142 -1.42 -4.34 13.31
C ALA A 142 -2.36 -3.88 12.20
N ALA A 143 -1.83 -3.38 11.09
CA ALA A 143 -2.67 -2.92 9.99
C ALA A 143 -2.05 -3.16 8.60
N PRO A 144 -2.61 -4.05 7.79
CA PRO A 144 -2.45 -4.06 6.33
C PRO A 144 -3.36 -2.99 5.70
N SER A 145 -3.27 -2.78 4.38
CA SER A 145 -4.23 -1.94 3.65
C SER A 145 -5.68 -2.44 3.83
N ALA A 146 -6.66 -1.52 3.87
CA ALA A 146 -8.06 -1.84 4.22
C ALA A 146 -8.91 -2.28 3.01
N ASN A 147 -8.39 -3.12 2.12
CA ASN A 147 -9.08 -3.69 0.94
C ASN A 147 -9.30 -5.19 1.08
N THR A 148 -10.25 -5.74 0.31
CA THR A 148 -10.29 -7.17 0.03
C THR A 148 -8.99 -7.60 -0.67
N SER A 149 -8.40 -8.72 -0.26
CA SER A 149 -7.11 -9.19 -0.77
C SER A 149 -7.09 -9.26 -2.31
N GLY A 150 -6.01 -8.77 -2.92
CA GLY A 150 -5.82 -8.74 -4.37
C GLY A 150 -6.27 -7.45 -5.06
N LYS A 151 -7.25 -6.71 -4.51
CA LYS A 151 -7.73 -5.43 -5.07
C LYS A 151 -6.74 -4.28 -4.85
N PRO A 152 -6.86 -3.17 -5.61
CA PRO A 152 -6.08 -1.95 -5.35
C PRO A 152 -6.25 -1.44 -3.93
N SER A 153 -5.18 -0.91 -3.32
CA SER A 153 -5.25 -0.40 -1.95
C SER A 153 -6.18 0.82 -1.86
N PRO A 154 -6.92 0.98 -0.75
CA PRO A 154 -7.87 2.08 -0.62
C PRO A 154 -7.17 3.39 -0.29
N THR A 155 -7.48 4.43 -1.05
CA THR A 155 -6.99 5.81 -0.88
C THR A 155 -8.05 6.76 -0.36
N GLU A 156 -9.30 6.27 -0.23
CA GLU A 156 -10.45 6.98 0.33
C GLU A 156 -11.30 6.02 1.16
N ALA A 157 -12.07 6.55 2.12
CA ALA A 157 -12.99 5.75 2.95
C ALA A 157 -14.09 5.04 2.13
N SER A 158 -14.52 5.64 1.01
CA SER A 158 -15.43 5.04 0.04
C SER A 158 -14.92 3.71 -0.50
N HIS A 159 -13.62 3.60 -0.79
CA HIS A 159 -12.98 2.36 -1.25
C HIS A 159 -13.02 1.29 -0.16
N VAL A 160 -12.76 1.68 1.10
CA VAL A 160 -12.85 0.76 2.25
C VAL A 160 -14.28 0.26 2.42
N LYS A 161 -15.26 1.15 2.36
CA LYS A 161 -16.68 0.80 2.46
C LYS A 161 -17.09 -0.19 1.38
N LEU A 162 -16.68 0.05 0.13
CA LEU A 162 -16.96 -0.85 -1.01
C LEU A 162 -16.45 -2.28 -0.76
N ASP A 163 -15.30 -2.43 -0.12
CA ASP A 163 -14.64 -3.73 0.09
C ASP A 163 -15.05 -4.43 1.39
N LEU A 164 -15.31 -3.66 2.45
CA LEU A 164 -15.40 -4.19 3.81
C LEU A 164 -16.72 -3.84 4.54
N ASP A 165 -17.72 -3.25 3.85
CA ASP A 165 -19.04 -3.01 4.45
C ASP A 165 -19.66 -4.31 4.96
N GLY A 166 -20.20 -4.27 6.16
CA GLY A 166 -20.78 -5.43 6.84
C GLY A 166 -19.75 -6.43 7.43
N LYS A 167 -18.44 -6.24 7.16
CA LYS A 167 -17.37 -7.14 7.65
C LYS A 167 -16.60 -6.55 8.84
N ILE A 168 -16.62 -5.24 9.01
CA ILE A 168 -15.91 -4.52 10.08
C ILE A 168 -16.85 -3.54 10.78
N PRO A 169 -16.64 -3.27 12.08
CA PRO A 169 -17.53 -2.38 12.84
C PRO A 169 -17.45 -0.92 12.40
N MET A 170 -16.22 -0.39 12.10
CA MET A 170 -16.04 1.05 11.93
C MET A 170 -14.99 1.39 10.86
N ILE A 171 -15.25 2.50 10.16
CA ILE A 171 -14.33 3.20 9.27
C ILE A 171 -14.22 4.64 9.75
N LEU A 172 -13.00 5.10 10.07
CA LEU A 172 -12.68 6.49 10.30
C LEU A 172 -12.38 7.16 8.95
N ASP A 173 -13.25 8.06 8.51
CA ASP A 173 -13.10 8.80 7.26
C ASP A 173 -12.37 10.12 7.52
N GLY A 174 -11.06 10.15 7.30
CA GLY A 174 -10.23 11.35 7.39
C GLY A 174 -9.94 12.01 6.03
N GLY A 175 -10.74 11.67 5.00
CA GLY A 175 -10.54 12.16 3.63
C GLY A 175 -9.55 11.34 2.80
N PRO A 176 -9.19 11.83 1.60
CA PRO A 176 -8.24 11.16 0.73
C PRO A 176 -6.81 11.21 1.30
N VAL A 177 -6.03 10.18 1.01
CA VAL A 177 -4.63 10.10 1.43
C VAL A 177 -3.72 10.99 0.60
N GLY A 178 -2.55 11.39 1.16
CA GLY A 178 -1.63 12.30 0.49
C GLY A 178 -0.68 11.63 -0.52
N ILE A 179 -0.19 10.41 -0.24
CA ILE A 179 0.85 9.73 -1.05
C ILE A 179 0.24 8.75 -2.08
N GLY A 180 -0.72 7.92 -1.66
CA GLY A 180 -1.45 7.02 -2.56
C GLY A 180 -0.83 5.64 -2.79
N ILE A 181 0.42 5.40 -2.40
CA ILE A 181 1.09 4.09 -2.43
C ILE A 181 1.63 3.73 -1.06
N GLU A 182 1.81 2.44 -0.78
CA GLU A 182 2.27 1.96 0.52
C GLU A 182 3.72 2.38 0.83
N SER A 183 4.04 2.37 2.13
CA SER A 183 5.38 2.68 2.66
C SER A 183 6.49 1.85 2.03
N THR A 184 7.69 2.42 1.98
CA THR A 184 8.93 1.67 1.77
C THR A 184 9.11 0.68 2.91
N ILE A 185 9.54 -0.55 2.61
CA ILE A 185 9.90 -1.56 3.63
C ILE A 185 11.39 -1.86 3.52
N ILE A 186 12.12 -1.66 4.61
CA ILE A 186 13.53 -2.00 4.75
C ILE A 186 13.70 -3.09 5.81
N ASP A 187 14.46 -4.11 5.47
CA ASP A 187 14.87 -5.20 6.38
C ASP A 187 16.21 -4.82 7.02
N LEU A 188 16.23 -4.75 8.35
CA LEU A 188 17.40 -4.44 9.17
C LEU A 188 17.89 -5.65 9.98
N THR A 189 17.47 -6.87 9.59
CA THR A 189 17.83 -8.11 10.29
C THR A 189 19.09 -8.79 9.72
N GLU A 190 19.61 -8.30 8.63
CA GLU A 190 20.81 -8.78 7.96
C GLU A 190 21.95 -7.74 8.10
N ASP A 191 23.19 -8.14 7.84
CA ASP A 191 24.36 -7.26 7.94
C ASP A 191 24.29 -6.03 7.02
N THR A 192 23.66 -6.16 5.86
CA THR A 192 23.41 -5.06 4.92
C THR A 192 21.91 -4.81 4.83
N PRO A 193 21.44 -3.58 5.12
CA PRO A 193 20.03 -3.22 4.98
C PRO A 193 19.50 -3.50 3.56
N MET A 194 18.25 -4.02 3.48
CA MET A 194 17.68 -4.44 2.20
C MET A 194 16.25 -3.91 2.03
N ILE A 195 15.97 -3.24 0.91
CA ILE A 195 14.61 -2.84 0.54
C ILE A 195 13.85 -4.07 0.06
N LEU A 196 12.76 -4.42 0.75
CA LEU A 196 11.84 -5.50 0.38
C LEU A 196 10.60 -5.00 -0.37
N ARG A 197 10.29 -3.71 -0.27
CA ARG A 197 9.23 -3.06 -1.02
C ARG A 197 9.60 -1.60 -1.28
N PRO A 198 9.76 -1.15 -2.53
CA PRO A 198 10.00 0.25 -2.84
C PRO A 198 8.74 1.08 -2.53
N GLY A 199 8.92 2.30 -2.06
CA GLY A 199 7.87 3.26 -1.71
C GLY A 199 8.37 4.69 -1.87
N TYR A 200 7.77 5.61 -1.12
CA TYR A 200 8.10 7.03 -1.18
C TYR A 200 9.53 7.35 -0.72
N ILE A 201 10.02 6.63 0.29
CA ILE A 201 11.42 6.73 0.73
C ILE A 201 12.28 5.88 -0.22
N THR A 202 13.17 6.54 -0.95
CA THR A 202 14.01 5.90 -1.99
C THR A 202 15.26 5.27 -1.41
N LYS A 203 15.96 4.46 -2.21
CA LYS A 203 17.24 3.87 -1.85
C LYS A 203 18.27 4.94 -1.50
N GLU A 204 18.36 5.98 -2.33
CA GLU A 204 19.31 7.07 -2.18
C GLU A 204 19.09 7.83 -0.85
N MET A 205 17.82 8.09 -0.49
CA MET A 205 17.48 8.72 0.81
C MET A 205 17.91 7.85 2.00
N LEU A 206 17.74 6.54 1.90
CA LEU A 206 18.15 5.60 2.95
C LEU A 206 19.69 5.54 3.07
N GLU A 207 20.41 5.46 1.96
CA GLU A 207 21.86 5.46 1.92
C GLU A 207 22.48 6.75 2.45
N GLU A 208 21.86 7.89 2.15
CA GLU A 208 22.28 9.21 2.66
C GLU A 208 22.22 9.26 4.20
N VAL A 209 21.12 8.75 4.79
CA VAL A 209 20.94 8.74 6.26
C VAL A 209 21.82 7.71 6.94
N LEU A 210 21.96 6.51 6.36
CA LEU A 210 22.71 5.43 6.97
C LEU A 210 24.23 5.60 6.80
N GLY A 211 24.66 6.19 5.69
CA GLY A 211 26.08 6.28 5.32
C GLY A 211 26.67 4.96 4.85
N GLU A 212 25.82 4.01 4.43
CA GLU A 212 26.20 2.67 3.95
C GLU A 212 25.31 2.22 2.79
N GLU A 213 25.73 1.17 2.08
CA GLU A 213 24.98 0.59 0.98
C GLU A 213 23.66 -0.01 1.45
N VAL A 214 22.57 0.25 0.70
CA VAL A 214 21.26 -0.40 0.87
C VAL A 214 20.98 -1.26 -0.36
N LYS A 215 20.75 -2.55 -0.16
CA LYS A 215 20.41 -3.48 -1.25
C LYS A 215 18.92 -3.42 -1.59
N ILE A 216 18.59 -3.86 -2.79
CA ILE A 216 17.20 -4.08 -3.22
C ILE A 216 17.01 -5.58 -3.40
N ASP A 217 15.94 -6.13 -2.81
CA ASP A 217 15.62 -7.55 -2.96
C ASP A 217 15.40 -7.89 -4.44
N PRO A 218 16.12 -8.89 -5.00
CA PRO A 218 15.98 -9.30 -6.40
C PRO A 218 14.55 -9.70 -6.78
N GLY A 219 13.75 -10.20 -5.84
CA GLY A 219 12.35 -10.56 -6.04
C GLY A 219 11.42 -9.36 -6.32
N ILE A 220 11.90 -8.12 -6.13
CA ILE A 220 11.16 -6.91 -6.54
C ILE A 220 11.14 -6.77 -8.06
N ILE A 221 12.21 -7.19 -8.71
CA ILE A 221 12.43 -7.04 -10.15
C ILE A 221 12.03 -8.31 -10.90
N ALA A 222 12.25 -9.49 -10.30
CA ALA A 222 11.98 -10.80 -10.91
C ALA A 222 10.61 -11.36 -10.50
N SER A 223 9.88 -11.92 -11.47
CA SER A 223 8.54 -12.51 -11.26
C SER A 223 8.53 -13.85 -10.49
N ASP A 224 9.68 -14.47 -10.25
CA ASP A 224 9.81 -15.87 -9.80
C ASP A 224 10.52 -16.03 -8.45
N SER A 225 9.98 -15.50 -7.35
CA SER A 225 10.49 -15.90 -6.04
C SER A 225 9.64 -17.00 -5.39
N LEU A 226 10.20 -18.22 -5.29
CA LEU A 226 9.66 -19.36 -4.52
C LEU A 226 9.83 -19.18 -3.00
N THR A 227 10.38 -18.06 -2.54
CA THR A 227 10.68 -17.77 -1.14
C THR A 227 9.43 -17.33 -0.36
N LYS A 228 9.36 -17.67 0.95
CA LYS A 228 8.35 -17.13 1.85
C LYS A 228 8.44 -15.60 1.84
N PRO A 229 7.30 -14.88 1.74
CA PRO A 229 7.33 -13.41 1.73
C PRO A 229 7.78 -12.89 3.10
N LYS A 230 8.91 -12.21 3.16
CA LYS A 230 9.40 -11.52 4.38
C LYS A 230 8.59 -10.24 4.67
N ALA A 231 7.82 -9.74 3.70
CA ALA A 231 7.07 -8.50 3.82
C ALA A 231 5.74 -8.54 3.05
N PRO A 232 4.75 -7.69 3.42
CA PRO A 232 3.50 -7.56 2.68
C PRO A 232 3.72 -7.15 1.22
N GLY A 233 2.99 -7.79 0.29
CA GLY A 233 3.00 -7.44 -1.13
C GLY A 233 4.10 -8.10 -1.97
N MET A 234 4.85 -9.08 -1.45
CA MET A 234 5.92 -9.74 -2.22
C MET A 234 5.43 -10.88 -3.13
N LYS A 235 4.45 -11.70 -2.70
CA LYS A 235 4.19 -13.04 -3.30
C LYS A 235 2.93 -13.15 -4.15
N TYR A 236 1.85 -12.47 -3.82
CA TYR A 236 0.54 -12.73 -4.40
C TYR A 236 0.18 -11.69 -5.48
N LYS A 237 -0.76 -12.02 -6.40
CA LYS A 237 -1.36 -11.03 -7.30
C LYS A 237 -1.96 -9.91 -6.43
N HIS A 238 -1.48 -8.71 -6.60
CA HIS A 238 -1.86 -7.54 -5.80
C HIS A 238 -2.28 -6.39 -6.70
N TYR A 239 -3.16 -5.54 -6.18
CA TYR A 239 -3.55 -4.26 -6.81
C TYR A 239 -4.28 -4.41 -8.14
N ALA A 240 -4.72 -5.62 -8.49
CA ALA A 240 -5.29 -5.89 -9.79
C ALA A 240 -6.72 -5.38 -9.90
N PRO A 241 -7.07 -4.62 -10.97
CA PRO A 241 -8.44 -4.38 -11.37
C PRO A 241 -9.08 -5.69 -11.85
N LYS A 242 -10.39 -5.67 -12.12
CA LYS A 242 -11.11 -6.84 -12.66
C LYS A 242 -10.71 -7.14 -14.09
N ALA A 243 -10.55 -6.09 -14.91
CA ALA A 243 -10.11 -6.21 -16.30
C ALA A 243 -8.62 -6.55 -16.39
N ASP A 244 -8.22 -7.20 -17.46
CA ASP A 244 -6.82 -7.45 -17.75
C ASP A 244 -6.11 -6.14 -18.05
N LEU A 245 -5.03 -5.87 -17.33
CA LEU A 245 -4.15 -4.71 -17.50
C LEU A 245 -2.86 -5.14 -18.20
N VAL A 246 -2.49 -4.40 -19.25
CA VAL A 246 -1.23 -4.60 -19.99
C VAL A 246 -0.48 -3.27 -20.01
N LEU A 247 0.81 -3.33 -19.67
CA LEU A 247 1.71 -2.18 -19.79
C LEU A 247 2.34 -2.17 -21.18
N VAL A 248 2.48 -0.98 -21.74
CA VAL A 248 3.24 -0.79 -22.97
C VAL A 248 4.40 0.16 -22.66
N ASP A 249 5.62 -0.32 -22.91
CA ASP A 249 6.86 0.35 -22.55
C ASP A 249 7.73 0.59 -23.78
N GLY A 250 8.29 1.79 -23.89
CA GLY A 250 9.12 2.22 -25.01
C GLY A 250 9.07 3.74 -25.20
N GLU A 251 9.50 4.19 -26.37
CA GLU A 251 9.41 5.60 -26.78
C GLU A 251 7.94 6.04 -26.91
N ALA A 252 7.61 7.25 -26.44
CA ALA A 252 6.23 7.73 -26.29
C ALA A 252 5.39 7.58 -27.57
N GLU A 253 5.95 7.93 -28.73
CA GLU A 253 5.24 7.81 -30.03
C GLU A 253 4.91 6.36 -30.37
N ASN A 254 5.84 5.42 -30.11
CA ASN A 254 5.64 4.00 -30.33
C ASN A 254 4.58 3.44 -29.38
N VAL A 255 4.62 3.86 -28.13
CA VAL A 255 3.66 3.47 -27.08
C VAL A 255 2.25 3.89 -27.48
N VAL A 256 2.04 5.17 -27.86
CA VAL A 256 0.75 5.69 -28.30
C VAL A 256 0.23 4.92 -29.50
N LYS A 257 1.07 4.72 -30.52
CA LYS A 257 0.72 3.96 -31.71
C LYS A 257 0.28 2.54 -31.35
N LYS A 258 1.08 1.84 -30.54
CA LYS A 258 0.82 0.45 -30.16
C LYS A 258 -0.45 0.30 -29.34
N ILE A 259 -0.67 1.17 -28.36
CA ILE A 259 -1.91 1.15 -27.57
C ILE A 259 -3.13 1.36 -28.47
N ASN A 260 -3.09 2.32 -29.41
CA ASN A 260 -4.20 2.54 -30.35
C ASN A 260 -4.47 1.35 -31.28
N GLU A 261 -3.42 0.64 -31.72
CA GLU A 261 -3.59 -0.64 -32.46
C GLU A 261 -4.32 -1.71 -31.63
N LEU A 262 -3.90 -1.89 -30.37
CA LEU A 262 -4.51 -2.84 -29.44
C LEU A 262 -5.95 -2.47 -29.06
N VAL A 263 -6.22 -1.18 -28.86
CA VAL A 263 -7.56 -0.65 -28.62
C VAL A 263 -8.48 -0.97 -29.79
N ALA A 264 -8.05 -0.63 -31.03
CA ALA A 264 -8.85 -0.89 -32.23
C ALA A 264 -9.13 -2.38 -32.46
N GLU A 265 -8.19 -3.26 -32.13
CA GLU A 265 -8.37 -4.71 -32.21
C GLU A 265 -9.45 -5.20 -31.21
N LYS A 266 -9.37 -4.74 -29.95
CA LYS A 266 -10.35 -5.10 -28.91
C LYS A 266 -11.75 -4.57 -29.23
N GLN A 267 -11.85 -3.31 -29.66
CA GLN A 267 -13.12 -2.68 -30.03
C GLN A 267 -13.80 -3.36 -31.22
N LYS A 268 -13.04 -3.87 -32.22
CA LYS A 268 -13.58 -4.69 -33.33
C LYS A 268 -14.27 -5.97 -32.84
N ASN A 269 -13.85 -6.48 -31.67
CA ASN A 269 -14.45 -7.64 -31.00
C ASN A 269 -15.57 -7.25 -30.02
N GLY A 270 -16.01 -5.99 -30.02
CA GLY A 270 -17.08 -5.47 -29.17
C GLY A 270 -16.70 -5.28 -27.70
N LEU A 271 -15.39 -5.26 -27.39
CA LEU A 271 -14.89 -5.08 -26.02
C LEU A 271 -14.68 -3.59 -25.71
N LYS A 272 -15.01 -3.21 -24.48
CA LYS A 272 -14.83 -1.85 -23.95
C LYS A 272 -13.44 -1.71 -23.39
N VAL A 273 -12.70 -0.71 -23.85
CA VAL A 273 -11.27 -0.54 -23.53
C VAL A 273 -11.00 0.73 -22.76
N GLY A 274 -10.20 0.62 -21.70
CA GLY A 274 -9.67 1.72 -20.91
C GLY A 274 -8.18 1.97 -21.19
N VAL A 275 -7.76 3.22 -21.11
CA VAL A 275 -6.34 3.61 -21.21
C VAL A 275 -5.96 4.50 -20.03
N ILE A 276 -4.86 4.17 -19.35
CA ILE A 276 -4.18 5.02 -18.38
C ILE A 276 -3.08 5.78 -19.12
N ALA A 277 -3.23 7.08 -19.23
CA ALA A 277 -2.35 7.98 -19.95
C ALA A 277 -1.77 9.06 -19.02
N THR A 278 -0.85 9.84 -19.53
CA THR A 278 -0.41 11.10 -18.91
C THR A 278 -1.14 12.31 -19.50
N ASP A 279 -1.00 13.47 -18.88
CA ASP A 279 -1.57 14.72 -19.42
C ASP A 279 -1.03 15.05 -20.80
N GLU A 280 0.20 14.63 -21.13
CA GLU A 280 0.87 14.86 -22.39
C GLU A 280 0.34 13.98 -23.53
N THR A 281 -0.26 12.83 -23.22
CA THR A 281 -0.63 11.81 -24.22
C THR A 281 -2.10 11.48 -24.28
N LYS A 282 -2.90 11.84 -23.26
CA LYS A 282 -4.32 11.46 -23.14
C LYS A 282 -5.19 11.73 -24.36
N ASP A 283 -4.95 12.87 -25.03
CA ASP A 283 -5.73 13.28 -26.20
C ASP A 283 -5.33 12.54 -27.50
N GLN A 284 -4.31 11.68 -27.44
CA GLN A 284 -3.81 10.89 -28.57
C GLN A 284 -4.40 9.47 -28.61
N TYR A 285 -5.12 9.06 -27.57
CA TYR A 285 -5.72 7.72 -27.48
C TYR A 285 -7.18 7.70 -27.96
N GLN A 286 -7.58 6.59 -28.61
CA GLN A 286 -8.91 6.40 -29.20
C GLN A 286 -9.70 5.29 -28.47
N ALA A 287 -9.50 5.16 -27.16
CA ALA A 287 -10.20 4.18 -26.34
C ALA A 287 -11.59 4.68 -25.90
N ASP A 288 -12.43 3.75 -25.40
CA ASP A 288 -13.76 4.10 -24.86
C ASP A 288 -13.65 4.96 -23.61
N ILE A 289 -12.60 4.77 -22.82
CA ILE A 289 -12.28 5.54 -21.63
C ILE A 289 -10.79 5.83 -21.61
N VAL A 290 -10.42 7.10 -21.57
CA VAL A 290 -9.03 7.53 -21.39
C VAL A 290 -8.96 8.35 -20.10
N VAL A 291 -8.07 7.96 -19.18
CA VAL A 291 -7.88 8.68 -17.91
C VAL A 291 -6.45 9.14 -17.79
N SER A 292 -6.26 10.42 -17.52
CA SER A 292 -4.95 10.92 -17.15
C SER A 292 -4.66 10.62 -15.69
N ILE A 293 -3.49 10.05 -15.43
CA ILE A 293 -2.96 9.85 -14.08
C ILE A 293 -2.26 11.09 -13.53
N GLY A 294 -2.00 12.08 -14.38
CA GLY A 294 -1.28 13.33 -14.10
C GLY A 294 -0.20 13.62 -15.14
N ALA A 295 0.51 14.71 -14.97
CA ALA A 295 1.67 15.02 -15.81
C ALA A 295 2.81 14.02 -15.55
N ARG A 296 3.53 13.60 -16.59
CA ARG A 296 4.61 12.60 -16.49
C ARG A 296 5.72 13.00 -15.51
N ALA A 297 5.98 14.29 -15.39
CA ALA A 297 6.98 14.83 -14.47
C ALA A 297 6.48 14.92 -13.01
N ASP A 298 5.18 14.80 -12.76
CA ASP A 298 4.58 14.87 -11.42
C ASP A 298 4.38 13.47 -10.84
N GLU A 299 5.48 12.89 -10.36
CA GLU A 299 5.47 11.56 -9.77
C GLU A 299 4.57 11.44 -8.53
N ASP A 300 4.42 12.51 -7.77
CA ASP A 300 3.58 12.56 -6.58
C ASP A 300 2.10 12.43 -6.97
N ALA A 301 1.66 13.17 -8.00
CA ALA A 301 0.30 13.03 -8.53
C ALA A 301 0.05 11.63 -9.11
N ILE A 302 1.01 11.08 -9.86
CA ILE A 302 0.90 9.71 -10.42
C ILE A 302 0.72 8.69 -9.30
N ALA A 303 1.54 8.75 -8.24
CA ALA A 303 1.44 7.84 -7.10
C ALA A 303 0.08 7.97 -6.40
N GLN A 304 -0.40 9.21 -6.19
CA GLN A 304 -1.65 9.49 -5.50
C GLN A 304 -2.88 8.97 -6.28
N HIS A 305 -2.86 9.06 -7.60
CA HIS A 305 -4.00 8.70 -8.45
C HIS A 305 -4.03 7.21 -8.82
N LEU A 306 -2.92 6.50 -8.76
CA LEU A 306 -2.77 5.14 -9.30
C LEU A 306 -3.88 4.18 -8.85
N TYR A 307 -4.08 4.00 -7.56
CA TYR A 307 -5.08 3.05 -7.07
C TYR A 307 -6.52 3.51 -7.27
N LYS A 308 -6.76 4.82 -7.21
CA LYS A 308 -8.06 5.39 -7.49
C LYS A 308 -8.49 5.08 -8.93
N ILE A 309 -7.64 5.34 -9.91
CA ILE A 309 -7.90 5.07 -11.32
C ILE A 309 -8.12 3.58 -11.58
N LEU A 310 -7.32 2.70 -11.00
CA LEU A 310 -7.51 1.25 -11.14
C LEU A 310 -8.88 0.80 -10.60
N ARG A 311 -9.41 1.45 -9.55
CA ARG A 311 -10.75 1.19 -9.02
C ARG A 311 -11.85 1.75 -9.91
N GLU A 312 -11.67 2.95 -10.45
CA GLU A 312 -12.62 3.60 -11.35
C GLU A 312 -12.86 2.77 -12.62
N PHE A 313 -11.84 2.10 -13.16
CA PHE A 313 -12.01 1.17 -14.28
C PHE A 313 -12.92 -0.02 -13.94
N ASP A 314 -12.88 -0.49 -12.69
CA ASP A 314 -13.81 -1.52 -12.21
C ASP A 314 -15.27 -1.04 -12.21
N ASP A 315 -15.51 0.23 -11.86
CA ASP A 315 -16.83 0.85 -11.83
C ASP A 315 -17.37 1.11 -13.26
N TRP A 316 -16.48 1.45 -14.19
CA TRP A 316 -16.84 1.66 -15.59
C TRP A 316 -17.02 0.37 -16.40
N ASN A 317 -16.73 -0.79 -15.79
CA ASN A 317 -16.87 -2.11 -16.39
C ASN A 317 -16.19 -2.21 -17.77
N VAL A 318 -14.90 -1.84 -17.83
CA VAL A 318 -14.07 -2.09 -19.01
C VAL A 318 -13.64 -3.56 -19.07
N ASP A 319 -13.41 -4.06 -20.29
CA ASP A 319 -12.99 -5.45 -20.53
C ASP A 319 -11.47 -5.60 -20.59
N ALA A 320 -10.76 -4.52 -20.97
CA ALA A 320 -9.31 -4.48 -21.06
C ALA A 320 -8.79 -3.09 -20.69
N ILE A 321 -7.59 -3.03 -20.11
CA ILE A 321 -6.91 -1.78 -19.74
C ILE A 321 -5.50 -1.81 -20.33
N TYR A 322 -5.09 -0.71 -20.97
CA TYR A 322 -3.72 -0.48 -21.39
C TYR A 322 -3.15 0.71 -20.61
N SER A 323 -1.89 0.64 -20.26
CA SER A 323 -1.20 1.73 -19.56
C SER A 323 0.16 1.98 -20.15
N GLU A 324 0.54 3.25 -20.19
CA GLU A 324 1.94 3.64 -20.38
C GLU A 324 2.78 3.19 -19.18
N SER A 325 4.10 3.10 -19.36
CA SER A 325 5.06 2.94 -18.26
C SER A 325 5.44 4.30 -17.65
N PHE A 326 5.80 4.29 -16.37
CA PHE A 326 6.14 5.46 -15.57
C PHE A 326 7.52 5.32 -14.91
N ALA A 327 8.52 4.86 -15.68
CA ALA A 327 9.89 4.77 -15.22
C ALA A 327 10.48 6.17 -15.03
N THR A 328 10.34 6.72 -13.82
CA THR A 328 10.77 8.06 -13.43
C THR A 328 11.86 7.99 -12.34
N PRO A 329 12.69 9.04 -12.16
CA PRO A 329 13.92 8.93 -11.38
C PRO A 329 13.74 8.77 -9.85
N ARG A 330 12.67 9.31 -9.23
CA ARG A 330 12.50 9.29 -7.77
C ARG A 330 11.68 8.08 -7.31
N ILE A 331 10.37 8.19 -7.36
CA ILE A 331 9.44 7.16 -6.88
C ILE A 331 8.90 6.26 -8.00
N GLY A 332 9.39 6.43 -9.22
CA GLY A 332 8.98 5.64 -10.38
C GLY A 332 9.16 4.14 -10.17
N GLN A 333 10.22 3.70 -9.48
CA GLN A 333 10.39 2.29 -9.12
C GLN A 333 9.23 1.77 -8.27
N ALA A 334 8.74 2.60 -7.32
CA ALA A 334 7.61 2.24 -6.49
C ALA A 334 6.30 2.18 -7.29
N ILE A 335 6.06 3.18 -8.17
CA ILE A 335 4.90 3.23 -9.06
C ILE A 335 4.88 2.00 -9.98
N MET A 336 6.00 1.75 -10.66
CA MET A 336 6.12 0.61 -11.58
C MET A 336 5.99 -0.73 -10.88
N ASN A 337 6.53 -0.89 -9.67
CA ASN A 337 6.34 -2.11 -8.88
C ASN A 337 4.84 -2.42 -8.63
N ARG A 338 4.01 -1.40 -8.32
CA ARG A 338 2.55 -1.57 -8.13
C ARG A 338 1.86 -1.87 -9.44
N LEU A 339 2.20 -1.16 -10.48
CA LEU A 339 1.58 -1.28 -11.80
C LEU A 339 1.90 -2.64 -12.45
N LEU A 340 3.15 -3.10 -12.37
CA LEU A 340 3.58 -4.43 -12.81
C LEU A 340 2.80 -5.54 -12.09
N LYS A 341 2.64 -5.43 -10.77
CA LYS A 341 1.84 -6.40 -9.99
C LYS A 341 0.36 -6.35 -10.34
N ALA A 342 -0.20 -5.17 -10.59
CA ALA A 342 -1.57 -5.01 -11.06
C ALA A 342 -1.77 -5.65 -12.45
N ALA A 343 -0.79 -5.53 -13.33
CA ALA A 343 -0.77 -6.12 -14.67
C ALA A 343 -0.40 -7.62 -14.69
N GLY A 344 -0.10 -8.22 -13.53
CA GLY A 344 0.41 -9.60 -13.50
C GLY A 344 1.69 -9.79 -14.32
N HIS A 345 2.55 -8.76 -14.36
CA HIS A 345 3.79 -8.68 -15.12
C HIS A 345 3.62 -8.73 -16.67
N GLN A 346 2.42 -8.42 -17.18
CA GLN A 346 2.19 -8.31 -18.62
C GLN A 346 2.75 -6.97 -19.12
N VAL A 347 3.87 -7.02 -19.85
CA VAL A 347 4.54 -5.85 -20.44
C VAL A 347 4.81 -6.13 -21.93
N LEU A 348 4.46 -5.17 -22.77
CA LEU A 348 4.80 -5.15 -24.20
C LEU A 348 5.89 -4.09 -24.43
N GLN A 349 7.03 -4.48 -24.96
CA GLN A 349 8.11 -3.59 -25.37
C GLN A 349 7.91 -3.15 -26.83
N VAL A 350 8.07 -1.85 -27.12
CA VAL A 350 7.86 -1.24 -28.46
C VAL A 350 8.92 -0.24 -28.85
#